data_98abc32b717da099427fc8210d3bfb87
#
_entry.id   98abc32b717da099427fc8210d3bfb87
#
_cell.length_a   1.000
_cell.length_b   1.000
_cell.length_c   1.000
_cell.angle_alpha   90.00
_cell.angle_beta   90.00
_cell.angle_gamma   90.00
#
_symmetry.space_group_name_H-M   'P 1'
#
loop_
_entity.id
_entity.type
_entity.pdbx_description
1 polymer ?
#
loop_
_entity_poly.entity_id
_entity_poly.type
_entity_poly.pdbx_seq_one_letter_code
_entity_poly.pdbx_strand_id
1 'polypeptide(L)'
;NKIMASVNAIKDKLSEQGYAFAEIDPKPSLNSETAEAKLEISIQPKNRVYVRRIEVKGNNRTRDYVVRRDMRQMEAAPYNLTLLRQSQTRLKRLGFFKTVDIETKRVSADQVDLIVKVEEKCTTLMSLILILHLMVIV
;
A
#
# COMPACT_ATOMS: atom_id res chain seq x y z
N ASN A 1 -2.59 18.16 16.28
CA ASN A 1 -2.25 16.89 15.71
C ASN A 1 -0.93 16.81 14.94
N LYS A 2 0.00 17.75 15.19
CA LYS A 2 1.37 17.70 14.63
C LYS A 2 2.15 16.47 15.12
N ILE A 3 1.91 16.04 16.35
CA ILE A 3 2.56 14.85 16.96
C ILE A 3 2.24 13.58 16.16
N MET A 4 0.96 13.36 15.82
CA MET A 4 0.56 12.20 15.03
C MET A 4 1.15 12.21 13.61
N ALA A 5 1.25 13.39 13.00
CA ALA A 5 1.91 13.54 11.70
C ALA A 5 3.41 13.18 11.77
N SER A 6 4.10 13.60 12.83
CA SER A 6 5.51 13.24 13.06
C SER A 6 5.68 11.75 13.32
N VAL A 7 4.82 11.14 14.12
CA VAL A 7 4.83 9.68 14.39
C VAL A 7 4.63 8.89 13.09
N ASN A 8 3.66 9.31 12.26
CA ASN A 8 3.42 8.66 10.96
C ASN A 8 4.61 8.82 10.01
N ALA A 9 5.25 9.99 9.98
CA ALA A 9 6.43 10.22 9.16
C ALA A 9 7.61 9.31 9.59
N ILE A 10 7.81 9.12 10.89
CA ILE A 10 8.83 8.19 11.42
C ILE A 10 8.48 6.75 11.05
N LYS A 11 7.21 6.36 11.18
CA LYS A 11 6.73 5.02 10.81
C LYS A 11 6.93 4.75 9.32
N ASP A 12 6.62 5.71 8.47
CA ASP A 12 6.83 5.61 7.02
C ASP A 12 8.32 5.43 6.69
N LYS A 13 9.20 6.20 7.32
CA LYS A 13 10.66 6.07 7.18
C LYS A 13 11.18 4.70 7.59
N LEU A 14 10.72 4.17 8.72
CA LEU A 14 11.09 2.82 9.18
C LEU A 14 10.58 1.75 8.21
N SER A 15 9.35 1.90 7.71
CA SER A 15 8.78 0.98 6.72
C SER A 15 9.52 1.02 5.38
N GLU A 16 10.11 2.15 4.98
CA GLU A 16 10.99 2.26 3.81
C GLU A 16 12.28 1.44 3.97
N GLN A 17 12.75 1.29 5.20
CA GLN A 17 13.96 0.52 5.51
C GLN A 17 13.69 -0.97 5.77
N GLY A 18 12.45 -1.40 5.67
CA GLY A 18 12.05 -2.79 5.87
C GLY A 18 11.42 -3.10 7.24
N TYR A 19 11.28 -2.12 8.12
CA TYR A 19 10.67 -2.31 9.44
C TYR A 19 9.16 -2.07 9.40
N ALA A 20 8.44 -2.94 8.68
CA ALA A 20 6.99 -2.80 8.45
C ALA A 20 6.14 -2.84 9.73
N PHE A 21 6.62 -3.49 10.78
CA PHE A 21 5.91 -3.68 12.05
C PHE A 21 6.52 -2.91 13.21
N ALA A 22 7.25 -1.83 12.92
CA ALA A 22 7.79 -0.96 13.96
C ALA A 22 6.65 -0.37 14.81
N GLU A 23 6.81 -0.46 16.12
CA GLU A 23 5.92 0.16 17.09
C GLU A 23 6.51 1.47 17.57
N ILE A 24 5.71 2.51 17.54
CA ILE A 24 6.09 3.86 17.99
C ILE A 24 5.09 4.29 19.05
N ASP A 25 5.59 4.49 20.25
CA ASP A 25 4.80 4.90 21.41
C ASP A 25 5.20 6.31 21.85
N PRO A 26 4.41 7.33 21.52
CA PRO A 26 4.65 8.70 21.96
C PRO A 26 4.15 8.88 23.39
N LYS A 27 5.03 9.21 24.32
CA LYS A 27 4.73 9.52 25.72
C LYS A 27 4.88 11.02 25.98
N PRO A 28 3.78 11.77 26.00
CA PRO A 28 3.83 13.16 26.40
C PRO A 28 4.03 13.26 27.92
N SER A 29 5.02 14.00 28.36
CA SER A 29 5.28 14.32 29.76
C SER A 29 5.12 15.83 29.94
N LEU A 30 4.20 16.21 30.82
CA LEU A 30 3.96 17.61 31.17
C LEU A 30 4.68 17.91 32.50
N ASN A 31 5.60 18.85 32.50
CA ASN A 31 6.18 19.37 33.72
C ASN A 31 5.44 20.64 34.15
N SER A 32 4.64 20.51 35.20
CA SER A 32 3.81 21.61 35.72
C SER A 32 4.60 22.75 36.38
N GLU A 33 5.86 22.49 36.77
CA GLU A 33 6.69 23.48 37.44
C GLU A 33 7.37 24.43 36.43
N THR A 34 7.76 23.93 35.24
CA THR A 34 8.46 24.70 34.22
C THR A 34 7.58 25.11 33.04
N ALA A 35 6.30 24.70 33.05
CA ALA A 35 5.35 24.85 31.93
C ALA A 35 5.89 24.31 30.59
N GLU A 36 6.79 23.32 30.62
CA GLU A 36 7.38 22.69 29.45
C GLU A 36 6.70 21.34 29.19
N ALA A 37 6.37 21.10 27.92
CA ALA A 37 5.89 19.82 27.43
C ALA A 37 7.05 19.04 26.79
N LYS A 38 7.47 17.95 27.43
CA LYS A 38 8.46 17.03 26.86
C LYS A 38 7.74 15.88 26.18
N LEU A 39 8.08 15.63 24.91
CA LEU A 39 7.61 14.48 24.17
C LEU A 39 8.73 13.43 24.08
N GLU A 40 8.53 12.30 24.71
CA GLU A 40 9.40 11.15 24.60
C GLU A 40 8.80 10.14 23.63
N ILE A 41 9.53 9.81 22.56
CA ILE A 41 9.09 8.87 21.55
C ILE A 41 9.90 7.58 21.70
N SER A 42 9.25 6.52 22.15
CA SER A 42 9.85 5.19 22.23
C SER A 42 9.63 4.47 20.91
N ILE A 43 10.70 3.99 20.28
CA ILE A 43 10.66 3.31 18.98
C ILE A 43 11.16 1.87 19.18
N GLN A 44 10.32 0.91 18.84
CA GLN A 44 10.67 -0.51 18.77
C GLN A 44 10.63 -0.98 17.32
N PRO A 45 11.78 -1.05 16.63
CA PRO A 45 11.81 -1.34 15.18
C PRO A 45 11.42 -2.78 14.86
N LYS A 46 11.51 -3.72 15.79
CA LYS A 46 11.29 -5.15 15.55
C LYS A 46 12.22 -5.71 14.45
N ASN A 47 11.84 -6.82 13.84
CA ASN A 47 12.63 -7.46 12.80
C ASN A 47 12.44 -6.80 11.45
N ARG A 48 13.49 -6.79 10.64
CA ARG A 48 13.41 -6.40 9.24
C ARG A 48 12.58 -7.41 8.47
N VAL A 49 11.68 -6.94 7.63
CA VAL A 49 10.67 -7.75 6.95
C VAL A 49 11.00 -7.87 5.48
N TYR A 50 10.85 -9.09 4.95
CA TYR A 50 11.03 -9.41 3.53
C TYR A 50 9.71 -9.84 2.91
N VAL A 51 9.52 -9.50 1.66
CA VAL A 51 8.36 -9.92 0.88
C VAL A 51 8.61 -11.35 0.39
N ARG A 52 7.84 -12.31 0.90
CA ARG A 52 7.94 -13.71 0.47
C ARG A 52 7.29 -13.92 -0.88
N ARG A 53 6.06 -13.44 -1.04
CA ARG A 53 5.21 -13.71 -2.21
C ARG A 53 4.29 -12.55 -2.50
N ILE A 54 3.99 -12.35 -3.78
CA ILE A 54 3.01 -11.38 -4.25
C ILE A 54 1.88 -12.15 -4.93
N GLU A 55 0.68 -12.05 -4.37
CA GLU A 55 -0.54 -12.63 -4.93
C GLU A 55 -1.40 -11.55 -5.58
N VAL A 56 -1.96 -11.84 -6.74
CA VAL A 56 -2.89 -10.95 -7.43
C VAL A 56 -4.29 -11.54 -7.35
N LYS A 57 -5.27 -10.75 -6.94
CA LYS A 57 -6.67 -11.17 -6.81
C LYS A 57 -7.60 -10.16 -7.48
N GLY A 58 -8.69 -10.67 -8.05
CA GLY A 58 -9.72 -9.85 -8.69
C GLY A 58 -9.48 -9.55 -10.17
N ASN A 59 -8.40 -10.06 -10.75
CA ASN A 59 -8.04 -9.91 -12.16
C ASN A 59 -8.69 -11.01 -13.03
N ASN A 60 -9.99 -10.91 -13.26
CA ASN A 60 -10.73 -11.95 -14.01
C ASN A 60 -10.38 -11.97 -15.51
N ARG A 61 -10.09 -10.82 -16.10
CA ARG A 61 -9.73 -10.64 -17.52
C ARG A 61 -8.26 -10.31 -17.72
N THR A 62 -7.67 -9.57 -16.81
CA THR A 62 -6.26 -9.15 -16.88
C THR A 62 -5.37 -10.27 -16.37
N ARG A 63 -4.35 -10.64 -17.14
CA ARG A 63 -3.40 -11.67 -16.72
C ARG A 63 -2.48 -11.16 -15.61
N ASP A 64 -2.07 -12.03 -14.70
CA ASP A 64 -1.20 -11.73 -13.56
C ASP A 64 0.10 -11.02 -13.96
N TYR A 65 0.69 -11.39 -15.08
CA TYR A 65 1.95 -10.80 -15.53
C TYR A 65 1.83 -9.29 -15.81
N VAL A 66 0.64 -8.80 -16.20
CA VAL A 66 0.39 -7.37 -16.43
C VAL A 66 0.51 -6.60 -15.12
N VAL A 67 -0.06 -7.13 -14.05
CA VAL A 67 0.04 -6.55 -12.70
C VAL A 67 1.47 -6.65 -12.19
N ARG A 68 2.08 -7.82 -12.28
CA ARG A 68 3.45 -8.08 -11.79
C ARG A 68 4.50 -7.21 -12.49
N ARG A 69 4.35 -6.97 -13.78
CA ARG A 69 5.25 -6.11 -14.56
C ARG A 69 5.32 -4.67 -14.03
N ASP A 70 4.20 -4.16 -13.56
CA ASP A 70 4.11 -2.78 -13.06
C ASP A 70 4.37 -2.64 -11.56
N MET A 71 4.56 -3.77 -10.86
CA MET A 71 5.03 -3.76 -9.47
C MET A 71 6.49 -3.33 -9.37
N ARG A 72 6.77 -2.41 -8.45
CA ARG A 72 8.14 -1.97 -8.11
C ARG A 72 8.72 -2.76 -6.96
N GLN A 73 7.87 -3.19 -6.04
CA GLN A 73 8.26 -4.12 -4.98
C GLN A 73 8.39 -5.51 -5.57
N MET A 74 9.54 -6.15 -5.34
CA MET A 74 9.82 -7.51 -5.82
C MET A 74 9.69 -8.54 -4.69
N GLU A 75 9.44 -9.79 -5.08
CA GLU A 75 9.53 -10.94 -4.18
C GLU A 75 10.99 -11.16 -3.74
N ALA A 76 11.18 -11.71 -2.56
CA ALA A 76 12.47 -11.90 -1.89
C ALA A 76 13.24 -10.61 -1.56
N ALA A 77 12.69 -9.44 -1.83
CA ALA A 77 13.28 -8.16 -1.51
C ALA A 77 12.79 -7.64 -0.14
N PRO A 78 13.57 -6.77 0.52
CA PRO A 78 13.11 -6.10 1.73
C PRO A 78 11.82 -5.32 1.47
N TYR A 79 10.92 -5.34 2.43
CA TYR A 79 9.68 -4.57 2.37
C TYR A 79 9.99 -3.06 2.25
N ASN A 80 9.32 -2.38 1.33
CA ASN A 80 9.47 -0.94 1.17
C ASN A 80 8.13 -0.30 0.85
N LEU A 81 7.64 0.51 1.79
CA LEU A 81 6.33 1.16 1.68
C LEU A 81 6.25 2.12 0.48
N THR A 82 7.34 2.84 0.18
CA THR A 82 7.40 3.75 -0.97
C THR A 82 7.26 3.01 -2.29
N LEU A 83 7.93 1.87 -2.45
CA LEU A 83 7.80 1.03 -3.65
C LEU A 83 6.39 0.45 -3.79
N LEU A 84 5.72 0.11 -2.69
CA LEU A 84 4.33 -0.34 -2.71
C LEU A 84 3.37 0.78 -3.15
N ARG A 85 3.53 1.98 -2.61
CA ARG A 85 2.74 3.16 -3.03
C ARG A 85 2.95 3.51 -4.50
N GLN A 86 4.20 3.45 -4.97
CA GLN A 86 4.52 3.63 -6.39
C GLN A 86 3.87 2.55 -7.28
N SER A 87 3.91 1.30 -6.86
CA SER A 87 3.26 0.18 -7.54
C SER A 87 1.76 0.40 -7.66
N GLN A 88 1.12 0.77 -6.56
CA GLN A 88 -0.32 1.08 -6.53
C GLN A 88 -0.68 2.23 -7.48
N THR A 89 0.12 3.30 -7.49
CA THR A 89 -0.09 4.44 -8.39
C THR A 89 0.09 4.06 -9.84
N ARG A 90 1.09 3.26 -10.17
CA ARG A 90 1.33 2.77 -11.54
C ARG A 90 0.17 1.90 -12.03
N LEU A 91 -0.29 0.95 -11.21
CA LEU A 91 -1.43 0.09 -11.54
C LEU A 91 -2.72 0.89 -11.78
N LYS A 92 -2.98 1.92 -10.96
CA LYS A 92 -4.10 2.84 -11.18
C LYS A 92 -4.00 3.60 -12.50
N ARG A 93 -2.79 3.98 -12.91
CA ARG A 93 -2.55 4.70 -14.17
C ARG A 93 -2.76 3.86 -15.42
N LEU A 94 -2.71 2.53 -15.33
CA LEU A 94 -2.99 1.65 -16.47
C LEU A 94 -4.41 1.82 -17.03
N GLY A 95 -5.35 2.30 -16.22
CA GLY A 95 -6.72 2.52 -16.63
C GLY A 95 -7.59 1.27 -16.73
N PHE A 96 -7.04 0.09 -16.46
CA PHE A 96 -7.79 -1.19 -16.51
C PHE A 96 -8.57 -1.48 -15.22
N PHE A 97 -8.17 -0.84 -14.11
CA PHE A 97 -8.70 -1.11 -12.78
C PHE A 97 -9.48 0.08 -12.24
N LYS A 98 -10.64 -0.21 -11.66
CA LYS A 98 -11.46 0.76 -10.93
C LYS A 98 -10.83 1.07 -9.57
N THR A 99 -10.41 0.03 -8.86
CA THR A 99 -9.72 0.12 -7.58
C THR A 99 -8.50 -0.78 -7.57
N VAL A 100 -7.45 -0.35 -6.89
CA VAL A 100 -6.23 -1.12 -6.63
C VAL A 100 -5.90 -0.95 -5.17
N ASP A 101 -5.86 -2.06 -4.43
CA ASP A 101 -5.48 -2.09 -3.03
C ASP A 101 -4.40 -3.13 -2.80
N ILE A 102 -3.44 -2.82 -1.93
CA ILE A 102 -2.34 -3.73 -1.60
C ILE A 102 -2.38 -4.00 -0.10
N GLU A 103 -2.71 -5.22 0.25
CA GLU A 103 -2.70 -5.68 1.64
C GLU A 103 -1.39 -6.39 1.97
N THR A 104 -0.90 -6.17 3.17
CA THR A 104 0.27 -6.85 3.72
C THR A 104 -0.18 -7.89 4.72
N LYS A 105 0.03 -9.15 4.42
CA LYS A 105 -0.28 -10.28 5.32
C LYS A 105 0.98 -10.79 5.98
N ARG A 106 1.06 -10.70 7.30
CA ARG A 106 2.17 -11.27 8.07
C ARG A 106 2.12 -12.80 8.02
N VAL A 107 3.23 -13.40 7.66
CA VAL A 107 3.40 -14.87 7.63
C VAL A 107 4.29 -15.34 8.76
N SER A 108 5.42 -14.66 8.97
CA SER A 108 6.35 -14.94 10.07
C SER A 108 6.90 -13.64 10.67
N ALA A 109 7.85 -13.75 11.60
CA ALA A 109 8.44 -12.58 12.26
C ALA A 109 9.15 -11.63 11.28
N ASP A 110 9.68 -12.16 10.18
CA ASP A 110 10.50 -11.48 9.19
C ASP A 110 9.97 -11.60 7.75
N GLN A 111 8.81 -12.22 7.53
CA GLN A 111 8.25 -12.43 6.20
C GLN A 111 6.79 -11.99 6.11
N VAL A 112 6.46 -11.39 4.98
CA VAL A 112 5.10 -10.97 4.63
C VAL A 112 4.74 -11.41 3.22
N ASP A 113 3.47 -11.70 3.02
CA ASP A 113 2.86 -11.85 1.69
C ASP A 113 2.13 -10.55 1.34
N LEU A 114 2.28 -10.12 0.09
CA LEU A 114 1.54 -9.00 -0.45
C LEU A 114 0.37 -9.52 -1.28
N ILE A 115 -0.81 -9.03 -0.99
CA ILE A 115 -2.02 -9.34 -1.73
C ILE A 115 -2.47 -8.10 -2.47
N VAL A 116 -2.32 -8.12 -3.80
CA VAL A 116 -2.76 -7.04 -4.69
C VAL A 116 -4.19 -7.34 -5.09
N LYS A 117 -5.13 -6.63 -4.49
CA LYS A 117 -6.55 -6.70 -4.83
C LYS A 117 -6.88 -5.66 -5.87
N VAL A 118 -7.35 -6.09 -7.02
CA VAL A 118 -7.76 -5.21 -8.11
C VAL A 118 -9.23 -5.43 -8.42
N GLU A 119 -9.91 -4.36 -8.77
CA GLU A 119 -11.27 -4.41 -9.31
C GLU A 119 -11.22 -3.88 -10.74
N GLU A 120 -11.53 -4.73 -11.71
CA GLU A 120 -11.47 -4.37 -13.11
C GLU A 120 -12.62 -3.44 -13.49
N LYS A 121 -12.34 -2.49 -14.40
CA LYS A 121 -13.38 -1.64 -14.98
C LYS A 121 -14.30 -2.48 -15.84
N CYS A 122 -15.62 -2.30 -15.66
CA CYS A 122 -16.62 -2.94 -16.47
C CYS A 122 -16.68 -2.27 -17.84
N THR A 123 -16.11 -2.90 -18.87
CA THR A 123 -16.16 -2.43 -20.28
C THR A 123 -17.54 -2.60 -20.91
N THR A 124 -18.47 -3.29 -20.26
CA THR A 124 -19.84 -3.53 -20.75
C THR A 124 -20.65 -2.25 -20.96
N LEU A 125 -20.41 -1.19 -20.19
CA LEU A 125 -21.08 0.10 -20.38
C LEU A 125 -20.65 0.79 -21.68
N MET A 126 -19.39 0.65 -22.10
CA MET A 126 -18.91 1.21 -23.36
C MET A 126 -19.47 0.49 -24.58
N SER A 127 -19.63 -0.83 -24.54
CA SER A 127 -20.27 -1.59 -25.61
C SER A 127 -21.78 -1.35 -25.71
N LEU A 128 -22.46 -1.11 -24.58
CA LEU A 128 -23.88 -0.70 -24.59
C LEU A 128 -24.10 0.68 -25.22
N ILE A 129 -23.23 1.64 -24.92
CA ILE A 129 -23.28 2.99 -25.54
C ILE A 129 -23.00 2.91 -27.03
N LEU A 130 -22.06 2.08 -27.47
CA LEU A 130 -21.78 1.83 -28.92
C LEU A 130 -22.95 1.17 -29.64
N ILE A 131 -23.60 0.18 -29.00
CA ILE A 131 -24.78 -0.50 -29.57
C ILE A 131 -25.99 0.46 -29.66
N LEU A 132 -26.22 1.28 -28.64
CA LEU A 132 -27.23 2.31 -28.64
C LEU A 132 -26.95 3.40 -29.70
N HIS A 133 -25.71 3.76 -29.93
CA HIS A 133 -25.32 4.71 -30.99
C HIS A 133 -25.54 4.16 -32.40
N LEU A 134 -25.30 2.86 -32.58
CA LEU A 134 -25.59 2.17 -33.87
C LEU A 134 -27.09 2.00 -34.13
N MET A 135 -27.91 1.85 -33.08
CA MET A 135 -29.38 1.77 -33.25
C MET A 135 -30.05 3.11 -33.57
N VAL A 136 -29.40 4.24 -33.25
CA VAL A 136 -29.93 5.59 -33.55
C VAL A 136 -29.58 6.05 -34.95
N ILE A 137 -28.65 5.38 -35.65
CA ILE A 137 -28.23 5.73 -37.03
C ILE A 137 -29.01 4.91 -38.12
N VAL A 138 -29.85 3.96 -37.69
CA VAL A 138 -30.78 3.22 -38.55
C VAL A 138 -32.19 3.70 -38.32
#